data_fd2977004403e488ac876f2dc2dffbfa
#
_entry.id   fd2977004403e488ac876f2dc2dffbfa
#
_cell.length_a   1.000
_cell.length_b   1.000
_cell.length_c   1.000
_cell.angle_alpha   90.00
_cell.angle_beta   90.00
_cell.angle_gamma   90.00
#
_symmetry.space_group_name_H-M   'P 1'
#
loop_
_entity.id
_entity.type
_entity.pdbx_description
1 polymer ?
#
loop_
_entity_poly.entity_id
_entity_poly.type
_entity_poly.pdbx_seq_one_letter_code
_entity_poly.pdbx_strand_id
1 'polypeptide(L)'
;MMLTIHTLFNDPNIVNAVIQRVLKTRKDTIYWQQYLGFRRTTTRVFKDYIGQVTGVMAGSINSRYGEKPIRERRNIGSGYGEIAYLGDRYQISIDRLSDLQDLIDKYNAAKPEDQKAAMRDIVDFIYDDYRQVLLAPHKRMDIIVGSLLMTCLLYTSDAADD
;
A
#
# COMPACT_ATOMS: atom_id res chain seq x y z
N MET A 1 26.29 -20.48 -16.92
CA MET A 1 26.46 -19.11 -16.42
C MET A 1 26.59 -19.19 -14.91
N MET A 2 27.67 -18.68 -14.35
CA MET A 2 27.91 -18.77 -12.91
C MET A 2 27.01 -17.79 -12.18
N LEU A 3 26.24 -18.25 -11.23
CA LEU A 3 25.37 -17.41 -10.41
C LEU A 3 26.24 -16.68 -9.36
N THR A 4 25.98 -15.41 -9.16
CA THR A 4 26.63 -14.57 -8.13
C THR A 4 25.57 -13.80 -7.37
N ILE A 5 25.87 -13.27 -6.17
CA ILE A 5 24.93 -12.43 -5.41
C ILE A 5 24.44 -11.25 -6.26
N HIS A 6 25.36 -10.60 -6.98
CA HIS A 6 25.01 -9.47 -7.84
C HIS A 6 24.06 -9.85 -8.97
N THR A 7 24.28 -10.98 -9.65
CA THR A 7 23.37 -11.45 -10.71
C THR A 7 22.02 -11.89 -10.15
N LEU A 8 21.98 -12.48 -8.95
CA LEU A 8 20.76 -12.92 -8.29
C LEU A 8 19.79 -11.73 -8.03
N PHE A 9 20.28 -10.63 -7.49
CA PHE A 9 19.46 -9.46 -7.17
C PHE A 9 19.19 -8.53 -8.36
N ASN A 10 19.98 -8.62 -9.41
CA ASN A 10 19.80 -7.79 -10.62
C ASN A 10 19.10 -8.54 -11.77
N ASP A 11 18.85 -9.84 -11.66
CA ASP A 11 18.08 -10.56 -12.67
C ASP A 11 16.58 -10.29 -12.48
N PRO A 12 15.94 -9.55 -13.41
CA PRO A 12 14.52 -9.20 -13.29
C PRO A 12 13.61 -10.43 -13.28
N ASN A 13 14.03 -11.56 -13.89
CA ASN A 13 13.22 -12.75 -13.93
C ASN A 13 13.15 -13.42 -12.55
N ILE A 14 14.29 -13.50 -11.85
CA ILE A 14 14.36 -14.07 -10.50
C ILE A 14 13.59 -13.17 -9.52
N VAL A 15 13.86 -11.87 -9.54
CA VAL A 15 13.18 -10.90 -8.67
C VAL A 15 11.67 -10.92 -8.89
N ASN A 16 11.20 -10.87 -10.12
CA ASN A 16 9.78 -10.94 -10.44
C ASN A 16 9.15 -12.27 -10.01
N ALA A 17 9.85 -13.39 -10.17
CA ALA A 17 9.35 -14.70 -9.73
C ALA A 17 9.14 -14.74 -8.21
N VAL A 18 10.08 -14.18 -7.42
CA VAL A 18 9.97 -14.07 -5.97
C VAL A 18 8.81 -13.14 -5.59
N ILE A 19 8.71 -11.96 -6.19
CA ILE A 19 7.62 -11.01 -5.95
C ILE A 19 6.26 -11.65 -6.25
N GLN A 20 6.11 -12.31 -7.39
CA GLN A 20 4.86 -12.99 -7.75
C GLN A 20 4.52 -14.12 -6.77
N ARG A 21 5.52 -14.85 -6.28
CA ARG A 21 5.33 -15.87 -5.26
C ARG A 21 4.84 -15.25 -3.93
N VAL A 22 5.44 -14.15 -3.47
CA VAL A 22 5.00 -13.42 -2.28
C VAL A 22 3.54 -12.98 -2.42
N LEU A 23 3.20 -12.37 -3.56
CA LEU A 23 1.84 -11.88 -3.81
C LEU A 23 0.80 -13.01 -3.89
N LYS A 24 1.17 -14.18 -4.45
CA LYS A 24 0.27 -15.34 -4.54
C LYS A 24 0.10 -16.06 -3.20
N THR A 25 1.19 -16.20 -2.45
CA THR A 25 1.24 -17.06 -1.24
C THR A 25 1.01 -16.26 0.02
N ARG A 26 0.72 -14.96 -0.08
CA ARG A 26 0.49 -14.13 1.12
C ARG A 26 -0.65 -14.71 1.94
N LYS A 27 -0.33 -15.06 3.17
CA LYS A 27 -1.30 -15.49 4.19
C LYS A 27 -1.90 -14.30 4.91
N ASP A 28 -1.22 -13.16 4.85
CA ASP A 28 -1.65 -11.94 5.54
C ASP A 28 -2.75 -11.25 4.73
N THR A 29 -3.85 -11.00 5.39
CA THR A 29 -4.94 -10.21 4.81
C THR A 29 -4.58 -8.73 4.89
N ILE A 30 -4.79 -8.01 3.80
CA ILE A 30 -4.65 -6.56 3.74
C ILE A 30 -6.06 -5.99 3.95
N TYR A 31 -6.29 -5.42 5.13
CA TYR A 31 -7.62 -4.95 5.54
C TYR A 31 -7.95 -3.57 5.00
N TRP A 32 -6.96 -2.65 4.96
CA TRP A 32 -7.20 -1.27 4.56
C TRP A 32 -7.85 -1.13 3.16
N GLN A 33 -7.53 -2.03 2.24
CA GLN A 33 -8.10 -2.03 0.89
C GLN A 33 -9.60 -2.35 0.84
N GLN A 34 -10.16 -2.88 1.91
CA GLN A 34 -11.60 -3.15 2.02
C GLN A 34 -12.38 -1.87 2.37
N TYR A 35 -11.73 -0.91 3.02
CA TYR A 35 -12.35 0.32 3.51
C TYR A 35 -12.00 1.53 2.66
N LEU A 36 -10.82 1.55 2.06
CA LEU A 36 -10.31 2.69 1.31
C LEU A 36 -9.94 2.29 -0.12
N GLY A 37 -10.42 3.09 -1.08
CA GLY A 37 -9.89 3.11 -2.43
C GLY A 37 -8.60 3.94 -2.49
N PHE A 38 -7.83 3.78 -3.56
CA PHE A 38 -6.66 4.62 -3.79
C PHE A 38 -6.71 5.27 -5.17
N ARG A 39 -6.18 6.48 -5.22
CA ARG A 39 -6.04 7.25 -6.46
C ARG A 39 -4.55 7.48 -6.72
N ARG A 40 -4.10 7.16 -7.91
CA ARG A 40 -2.71 7.45 -8.31
C ARG A 40 -2.55 8.95 -8.52
N THR A 41 -1.47 9.51 -8.01
CA THR A 41 -1.06 10.88 -8.25
C THR A 41 0.42 10.92 -8.59
N THR A 42 0.82 11.90 -9.40
CA THR A 42 2.21 12.18 -9.74
C THR A 42 2.81 13.28 -8.86
N THR A 43 1.99 13.94 -8.06
CA THR A 43 2.39 15.05 -7.20
C THR A 43 2.39 14.61 -5.74
N ARG A 44 3.30 15.18 -4.95
CA ARG A 44 3.36 14.96 -3.49
C ARG A 44 2.25 15.69 -2.73
N VAL A 45 1.67 16.72 -3.34
CA VAL A 45 0.60 17.50 -2.74
C VAL A 45 -0.70 17.13 -3.42
N PHE A 46 -1.71 16.81 -2.65
CA PHE A 46 -3.06 16.65 -3.15
C PHE A 46 -3.89 17.88 -2.77
N LYS A 47 -4.76 18.25 -3.69
CA LYS A 47 -5.80 19.26 -3.46
C LYS A 47 -7.13 18.62 -3.78
N ASP A 48 -8.01 18.59 -2.81
CA ASP A 48 -9.35 18.05 -3.01
C ASP A 48 -10.39 19.09 -2.62
N TYR A 49 -11.54 19.03 -3.26
CA TYR A 49 -12.66 19.91 -2.95
C TYR A 49 -13.65 19.14 -2.10
N ILE A 50 -13.81 19.56 -0.86
CA ILE A 50 -14.78 18.97 0.05
C ILE A 50 -16.12 19.63 -0.23
N GLY A 51 -16.93 19.00 -1.09
CA GLY A 51 -18.31 19.38 -1.29
C GLY A 51 -19.18 18.71 -0.21
N GLN A 52 -19.75 19.49 0.69
CA GLN A 52 -20.84 18.98 1.52
C GLN A 52 -22.06 18.76 0.63
N VAL A 53 -22.49 17.53 0.50
CA VAL A 53 -23.81 17.20 -0.09
C VAL A 53 -24.88 17.58 0.95
N THR A 54 -25.23 18.84 0.93
CA THR A 54 -26.41 19.31 1.68
C THR A 54 -27.63 19.14 0.81
N GLY A 55 -28.71 18.65 1.40
CA GLY A 55 -29.95 18.39 0.71
C GLY A 55 -30.44 19.58 -0.15
N VAL A 56 -31.21 19.28 -1.17
CA VAL A 56 -31.79 20.30 -2.06
C VAL A 56 -32.78 21.14 -1.26
N MET A 57 -32.54 22.45 -1.20
CA MET A 57 -33.52 23.37 -0.57
C MET A 57 -34.77 23.49 -1.46
N ALA A 58 -35.93 23.41 -0.82
CA ALA A 58 -37.20 23.59 -1.49
C ALA A 58 -37.28 24.95 -2.22
N GLY A 59 -37.84 24.96 -3.42
CA GLY A 59 -38.07 26.20 -4.16
C GLY A 59 -39.07 27.12 -3.44
N SER A 60 -38.91 28.42 -3.55
CA SER A 60 -39.86 29.41 -3.04
C SER A 60 -41.08 29.51 -3.94
N ILE A 61 -42.25 29.61 -3.37
CA ILE A 61 -43.48 29.92 -4.11
C ILE A 61 -43.51 31.41 -4.34
N ASN A 62 -43.41 31.87 -5.59
CA ASN A 62 -43.38 33.27 -5.95
C ASN A 62 -44.58 33.61 -6.86
N SER A 63 -45.02 34.86 -6.81
CA SER A 63 -46.01 35.33 -7.77
C SER A 63 -45.44 35.30 -9.20
N ARG A 64 -46.30 35.21 -10.21
CA ARG A 64 -45.93 35.08 -11.64
C ARG A 64 -45.01 36.22 -12.13
N TYR A 65 -45.17 37.38 -11.53
CA TYR A 65 -44.45 38.62 -11.92
C TYR A 65 -43.53 39.15 -10.80
N GLY A 66 -43.38 38.41 -9.67
CA GLY A 66 -42.52 38.77 -8.57
C GLY A 66 -41.05 38.47 -8.85
N GLU A 67 -40.17 39.30 -8.29
CA GLU A 67 -38.72 39.00 -8.31
C GLU A 67 -38.43 37.67 -7.59
N LYS A 68 -37.60 36.85 -8.26
CA LYS A 68 -37.17 35.59 -7.68
C LYS A 68 -36.03 35.85 -6.69
N PRO A 69 -36.07 35.27 -5.48
CA PRO A 69 -35.00 35.48 -4.50
C PRO A 69 -33.70 34.89 -5.02
N ILE A 70 -32.64 35.69 -4.97
CA ILE A 70 -31.27 35.28 -5.27
C ILE A 70 -30.81 34.42 -4.10
N ARG A 71 -30.35 33.21 -4.41
CA ARG A 71 -29.79 32.31 -3.42
C ARG A 71 -28.28 32.24 -3.60
N GLU A 72 -27.57 32.40 -2.52
CA GLU A 72 -26.12 32.25 -2.51
C GLU A 72 -25.73 30.76 -2.67
N ARG A 73 -24.70 30.53 -3.49
CA ARG A 73 -24.08 29.20 -3.57
C ARG A 73 -23.24 28.99 -2.30
N ARG A 74 -23.39 27.82 -1.70
CA ARG A 74 -22.54 27.44 -0.57
C ARG A 74 -21.09 27.34 -1.01
N ASN A 75 -20.21 27.80 -0.16
CA ASN A 75 -18.77 27.70 -0.37
C ASN A 75 -18.35 26.24 -0.39
N ILE A 76 -17.56 25.86 -1.40
CA ILE A 76 -16.92 24.56 -1.49
C ILE A 76 -15.61 24.69 -0.69
N GLY A 77 -15.51 23.92 0.39
CA GLY A 77 -14.25 23.84 1.14
C GLY A 77 -13.19 23.16 0.26
N SER A 78 -11.96 23.63 0.29
CA SER A 78 -10.82 22.96 -0.32
C SER A 78 -9.89 22.48 0.78
N GLY A 79 -9.59 21.17 0.76
CA GLY A 79 -8.54 20.58 1.58
C GLY A 79 -7.28 20.38 0.73
N TYR A 80 -6.13 20.62 1.32
CA TYR A 80 -4.85 20.27 0.74
C TYR A 80 -4.02 19.53 1.78
N GLY A 81 -3.17 18.65 1.32
CA GLY A 81 -2.28 17.90 2.20
C GLY A 81 -1.08 17.35 1.46
N GLU A 82 -0.07 16.99 2.20
CA GLU A 82 1.12 16.34 1.68
C GLU A 82 0.98 14.83 1.86
N ILE A 83 1.37 14.08 0.82
CA ILE A 83 1.36 12.61 0.85
C ILE A 83 2.61 12.13 1.55
N ALA A 84 2.44 11.47 2.68
CA ALA A 84 3.54 10.86 3.42
C ALA A 84 4.14 9.69 2.61
N TYR A 85 5.47 9.60 2.61
CA TYR A 85 6.18 8.48 2.03
C TYR A 85 6.25 7.33 3.04
N LEU A 86 5.76 6.16 2.64
CA LEU A 86 5.86 4.93 3.41
C LEU A 86 6.90 4.02 2.77
N GLY A 87 7.94 3.70 3.51
CA GLY A 87 8.96 2.78 3.05
C GLY A 87 10.01 2.52 4.12
N ASP A 88 10.46 1.29 4.19
CA ASP A 88 11.50 0.84 5.09
C ASP A 88 12.70 0.35 4.27
N ARG A 89 13.89 0.50 4.84
CA ARG A 89 15.12 -0.03 4.27
C ARG A 89 15.56 -1.23 5.10
N TYR A 90 15.63 -2.38 4.47
CA TYR A 90 16.16 -3.59 5.08
C TYR A 90 17.62 -3.79 4.71
N GLN A 91 18.42 -4.13 5.69
CA GLN A 91 19.85 -4.44 5.51
C GLN A 91 20.06 -5.92 5.84
N ILE A 92 20.69 -6.62 4.91
CA ILE A 92 21.09 -8.02 5.13
C ILE A 92 22.33 -8.03 6.03
N SER A 93 22.32 -8.84 7.08
CA SER A 93 23.49 -9.02 7.95
C SER A 93 24.62 -9.77 7.22
N ILE A 94 25.85 -9.60 7.71
CA ILE A 94 27.02 -10.26 7.13
C ILE A 94 26.88 -11.78 7.20
N ASP A 95 26.38 -12.30 8.32
CA ASP A 95 26.16 -13.75 8.51
C ASP A 95 25.17 -14.29 7.47
N ARG A 96 24.04 -13.59 7.30
CA ARG A 96 23.02 -13.97 6.31
C ARG A 96 23.53 -13.86 4.87
N LEU A 97 24.45 -12.92 4.61
CA LEU A 97 25.09 -12.80 3.30
C LEU A 97 26.04 -13.97 3.05
N SER A 98 26.76 -14.44 4.07
CA SER A 98 27.60 -15.64 4.02
C SER A 98 26.76 -16.91 3.74
N ASP A 99 25.64 -17.09 4.45
CA ASP A 99 24.74 -18.21 4.21
C ASP A 99 24.19 -18.22 2.76
N LEU A 100 23.85 -17.04 2.24
CA LEU A 100 23.41 -16.89 0.85
C LEU A 100 24.55 -17.26 -0.14
N GLN A 101 25.79 -16.88 0.16
CA GLN A 101 26.95 -17.25 -0.66
C GLN A 101 27.15 -18.76 -0.69
N ASP A 102 27.02 -19.45 0.44
CA ASP A 102 27.11 -20.91 0.53
C ASP A 102 26.03 -21.61 -0.31
N LEU A 103 24.80 -21.06 -0.32
CA LEU A 103 23.73 -21.58 -1.17
C LEU A 103 24.01 -21.38 -2.66
N ILE A 104 24.60 -20.23 -3.03
CA ILE A 104 25.02 -19.94 -4.41
C ILE A 104 26.15 -20.87 -4.84
N ASP A 105 27.11 -21.15 -3.98
CA ASP A 105 28.21 -22.05 -4.26
C ASP A 105 27.72 -23.48 -4.43
N LYS A 106 26.77 -23.93 -3.61
CA LYS A 106 26.07 -25.22 -3.82
C LYS A 106 25.37 -25.28 -5.16
N TYR A 107 24.66 -24.22 -5.55
CA TYR A 107 23.99 -24.15 -6.85
C TYR A 107 24.97 -24.25 -8.01
N ASN A 108 26.11 -23.53 -7.93
CA ASN A 108 27.12 -23.52 -8.97
C ASN A 108 27.86 -24.87 -9.08
N ALA A 109 28.00 -25.62 -7.97
CA ALA A 109 28.62 -26.94 -7.92
C ALA A 109 27.63 -28.08 -8.27
N ALA A 110 26.33 -27.80 -8.25
CA ALA A 110 25.29 -28.80 -8.47
C ALA A 110 25.27 -29.33 -9.92
N LYS A 111 24.93 -30.59 -10.10
CA LYS A 111 24.67 -31.16 -11.42
C LYS A 111 23.40 -30.57 -12.02
N PRO A 112 23.22 -30.57 -13.35
CA PRO A 112 22.05 -30.00 -14.03
C PRO A 112 20.70 -30.50 -13.49
N GLU A 113 20.62 -31.75 -13.05
CA GLU A 113 19.44 -32.37 -12.43
C GLU A 113 19.10 -31.78 -11.04
N ASP A 114 20.12 -31.39 -10.28
CA ASP A 114 19.99 -30.85 -8.90
C ASP A 114 19.92 -29.32 -8.84
N GLN A 115 20.30 -28.63 -9.91
CA GLN A 115 20.31 -27.14 -9.95
C GLN A 115 18.93 -26.54 -9.68
N LYS A 116 17.87 -27.22 -10.11
CA LYS A 116 16.50 -26.75 -9.89
C LYS A 116 16.11 -26.79 -8.40
N ALA A 117 16.60 -27.77 -7.66
CA ALA A 117 16.39 -27.88 -6.21
C ALA A 117 17.21 -26.80 -5.48
N ALA A 118 18.50 -26.68 -5.80
CA ALA A 118 19.36 -25.64 -5.23
C ALA A 118 18.86 -24.20 -5.49
N MET A 119 18.30 -23.94 -6.67
CA MET A 119 17.67 -22.65 -6.96
C MET A 119 16.42 -22.39 -6.09
N ARG A 120 15.64 -23.43 -5.78
CA ARG A 120 14.51 -23.29 -4.85
C ARG A 120 14.96 -22.89 -3.45
N ASP A 121 16.03 -23.49 -2.96
CA ASP A 121 16.59 -23.18 -1.65
C ASP A 121 17.03 -21.71 -1.56
N ILE A 122 17.68 -21.19 -2.61
CA ILE A 122 18.04 -19.77 -2.73
C ILE A 122 16.79 -18.89 -2.71
N VAL A 123 15.77 -19.22 -3.53
CA VAL A 123 14.53 -18.46 -3.60
C VAL A 123 13.79 -18.49 -2.26
N ASP A 124 13.76 -19.61 -1.56
CA ASP A 124 13.13 -19.75 -0.26
C ASP A 124 13.87 -18.93 0.80
N PHE A 125 15.20 -18.88 0.75
CA PHE A 125 16.02 -18.10 1.66
C PHE A 125 15.76 -16.59 1.55
N ILE A 126 15.63 -16.06 0.33
CA ILE A 126 15.39 -14.62 0.11
C ILE A 126 13.89 -14.24 0.18
N TYR A 127 13.00 -15.22 0.17
CA TYR A 127 11.56 -15.02 0.12
C TYR A 127 11.04 -14.19 1.30
N ASP A 128 11.49 -14.49 2.51
CA ASP A 128 11.04 -13.79 3.71
C ASP A 128 11.46 -12.32 3.74
N ASP A 129 12.64 -12.00 3.21
CA ASP A 129 13.11 -10.62 3.12
C ASP A 129 12.24 -9.81 2.16
N TYR A 130 11.97 -10.35 0.98
CA TYR A 130 11.06 -9.73 0.01
C TYR A 130 9.63 -9.61 0.55
N ARG A 131 9.17 -10.61 1.29
CA ARG A 131 7.86 -10.58 1.95
C ARG A 131 7.76 -9.42 2.94
N GLN A 132 8.76 -9.23 3.80
CA GLN A 132 8.81 -8.12 4.76
C GLN A 132 8.77 -6.76 4.04
N VAL A 133 9.64 -6.56 3.04
CA VAL A 133 9.71 -5.30 2.29
C VAL A 133 8.37 -4.98 1.61
N LEU A 134 7.71 -5.98 1.02
CA LEU A 134 6.47 -5.77 0.26
C LEU A 134 5.25 -5.58 1.16
N LEU A 135 5.19 -6.24 2.31
CA LEU A 135 4.00 -6.22 3.16
C LEU A 135 4.06 -5.17 4.27
N ALA A 136 5.24 -4.71 4.68
CA ALA A 136 5.37 -3.73 5.75
C ALA A 136 4.59 -2.42 5.50
N PRO A 137 4.61 -1.82 4.29
CA PRO A 137 3.80 -0.63 4.00
C PRO A 137 2.30 -0.91 4.13
N HIS A 138 1.83 -2.07 3.70
CA HIS A 138 0.42 -2.45 3.82
C HIS A 138 0.00 -2.63 5.28
N LYS A 139 0.85 -3.25 6.11
CA LYS A 139 0.59 -3.36 7.55
C LYS A 139 0.55 -2.01 8.24
N ARG A 140 1.38 -1.06 7.82
CA ARG A 140 1.32 0.30 8.33
C ARG A 140 0.00 0.98 7.96
N MET A 141 -0.48 0.77 6.74
CA MET A 141 -1.78 1.28 6.31
C MET A 141 -2.93 0.64 7.09
N ASP A 142 -2.87 -0.66 7.40
CA ASP A 142 -3.87 -1.32 8.25
C ASP A 142 -3.95 -0.67 9.63
N ILE A 143 -2.80 -0.33 10.25
CA ILE A 143 -2.75 0.35 11.55
C ILE A 143 -3.36 1.76 11.46
N ILE A 144 -3.00 2.53 10.43
CA ILE A 144 -3.51 3.90 10.23
C ILE A 144 -5.04 3.87 10.04
N VAL A 145 -5.54 3.00 9.17
CA VAL A 145 -6.98 2.89 8.90
C VAL A 145 -7.72 2.38 10.13
N GLY A 146 -7.18 1.39 10.84
CA GLY A 146 -7.76 0.90 12.08
C GLY A 146 -7.88 1.99 13.14
N SER A 147 -6.83 2.80 13.33
CA SER A 147 -6.87 3.91 14.28
C SER A 147 -7.87 4.99 13.89
N LEU A 148 -7.96 5.33 12.60
CA LEU A 148 -8.94 6.29 12.10
C LEU A 148 -10.38 5.81 12.32
N LEU A 149 -10.67 4.56 12.02
CA LEU A 149 -12.01 3.98 12.24
C LEU A 149 -12.38 3.99 13.73
N MET A 150 -11.46 3.65 14.61
CA MET A 150 -11.70 3.68 16.06
C MET A 150 -11.97 5.11 16.55
N THR A 151 -11.18 6.07 16.10
CA THR A 151 -11.36 7.49 16.50
C THR A 151 -12.68 8.06 16.01
N CYS A 152 -13.06 7.77 14.75
CA CYS A 152 -14.35 8.21 14.21
C CYS A 152 -15.54 7.57 14.94
N LEU A 153 -15.45 6.30 15.31
CA LEU A 153 -16.52 5.61 16.05
C LEU A 153 -16.71 6.17 17.46
N LEU A 154 -15.63 6.52 18.16
CA LEU A 154 -15.71 7.17 19.49
C LEU A 154 -16.36 8.55 19.41
N TYR A 155 -16.03 9.35 18.40
CA TYR A 155 -16.58 10.70 18.25
C TYR A 155 -18.08 10.70 17.91
N THR A 156 -18.56 9.68 17.17
CA THR A 156 -19.99 9.57 16.85
C THR A 156 -20.83 9.05 18.01
N SER A 157 -20.25 8.31 18.97
CA SER A 157 -20.98 7.85 20.16
C SER A 157 -21.19 8.97 21.17
N ASP A 158 -20.21 9.85 21.36
CA ASP A 158 -20.35 11.00 22.29
C ASP A 158 -21.31 12.08 21.79
N ALA A 159 -21.52 12.19 20.46
CA ALA A 159 -22.47 13.14 19.89
C ALA A 159 -23.95 12.67 19.93
N ALA A 160 -24.21 11.45 20.35
CA ALA A 160 -25.57 10.90 20.45
C ALA A 160 -26.15 10.99 21.87
N ASP A 161 -25.35 11.37 22.87
CA ASP A 161 -25.73 11.48 24.27
C ASP A 161 -25.99 12.94 24.74
N ASP A 162 -25.88 13.95 23.84
CA ASP A 162 -26.31 15.34 24.03
C ASP A 162 -27.59 15.63 23.25
#